data_63e078bbe323321511f5c017de4ca824
#
_entry.id   63e078bbe323321511f5c017de4ca824
#
_cell.length_a   1.000
_cell.length_b   1.000
_cell.length_c   1.000
_cell.angle_alpha   90.00
_cell.angle_beta   90.00
_cell.angle_gamma   90.00
#
_symmetry.space_group_name_H-M   'P 1'
#
loop_
_entity.id
_entity.type
_entity.pdbx_description
1 polymer ?
#
loop_
_entity_poly.entity_id
_entity_poly.type
_entity_poly.pdbx_seq_one_letter_code
_entity_poly.pdbx_strand_id
1 'polypeptide(L)'
;MPADEIIESWLPRAFEAAPRRPPPDSPSVRVTLSGPGGGDWDVCVSDDALIINRREPGAHGRSGPHADPDTWLRQSAADFLALFRDGPDLPALLPPNTDVMDLLCVDESKIDLLAHLDGRIAVEIHGRRRRRWTLDLAFGPSGMRAGRPRATVREDSRTCEELSNGTLAVLPALLAGRLQVEGDRSLVMQVVMLVGAAHGSRLL
;
A
#
# COMPACT_ATOMS: atom_id res chain seq x y z
N MET A 1 -17.05 9.67 1.89
CA MET A 1 -16.38 9.48 0.59
C MET A 1 -16.28 7.98 0.36
N PRO A 2 -16.82 7.41 -0.70
CA PRO A 2 -16.66 6.01 -1.09
C PRO A 2 -15.24 5.75 -1.62
N ALA A 3 -14.89 4.45 -1.79
CA ALA A 3 -13.50 4.10 -2.14
C ALA A 3 -13.10 4.53 -3.55
N ASP A 4 -14.01 4.45 -4.51
CA ASP A 4 -13.82 4.93 -5.88
C ASP A 4 -13.60 6.44 -5.92
N GLU A 5 -14.34 7.23 -5.12
CA GLU A 5 -14.14 8.68 -5.01
C GLU A 5 -12.75 9.02 -4.43
N ILE A 6 -12.23 8.20 -3.51
CA ILE A 6 -10.86 8.38 -2.99
C ILE A 6 -9.86 8.23 -4.13
N ILE A 7 -9.99 7.18 -4.93
CA ILE A 7 -9.03 6.88 -6.00
C ILE A 7 -9.21 7.85 -7.17
N GLU A 8 -10.44 8.03 -7.65
CA GLU A 8 -10.71 8.75 -8.90
C GLU A 8 -10.80 10.27 -8.74
N SER A 9 -11.00 10.78 -7.52
CA SER A 9 -11.20 12.22 -7.30
C SER A 9 -10.25 12.81 -6.27
N TRP A 10 -10.12 12.18 -5.09
CA TRP A 10 -9.27 12.74 -4.04
C TRP A 10 -7.78 12.59 -4.37
N LEU A 11 -7.35 11.41 -4.83
CA LEU A 11 -5.95 11.12 -5.12
C LEU A 11 -5.36 12.04 -6.22
N PRO A 12 -6.04 12.28 -7.37
CA PRO A 12 -5.55 13.24 -8.35
C PRO A 12 -5.40 14.67 -7.81
N ARG A 13 -6.39 15.16 -7.05
CA ARG A 13 -6.33 16.50 -6.45
C ARG A 13 -5.18 16.63 -5.44
N ALA A 14 -4.99 15.60 -4.62
CA ALA A 14 -3.90 15.57 -3.65
C ALA A 14 -2.53 15.52 -4.37
N PHE A 15 -2.45 14.80 -5.49
CA PHE A 15 -1.26 14.78 -6.34
C PHE A 15 -0.97 16.16 -6.96
N GLU A 16 -1.98 16.83 -7.51
CA GLU A 16 -1.83 18.17 -8.08
C GLU A 16 -1.37 19.21 -7.04
N ALA A 17 -1.88 19.08 -5.81
CA ALA A 17 -1.54 19.97 -4.70
C ALA A 17 -0.18 19.66 -4.05
N ALA A 18 0.42 18.51 -4.34
CA ALA A 18 1.68 18.10 -3.73
C ALA A 18 2.85 18.99 -4.16
N PRO A 19 3.73 19.40 -3.21
CA PRO A 19 4.85 20.29 -3.51
C PRO A 19 5.98 19.60 -4.29
N ARG A 20 6.01 18.28 -4.28
CA ARG A 20 7.00 17.46 -4.97
C ARG A 20 6.35 16.70 -6.11
N ARG A 21 7.14 16.26 -7.06
CA ARG A 21 6.72 15.33 -8.12
C ARG A 21 7.51 14.04 -8.00
N PRO A 22 6.88 12.89 -8.25
CA PRO A 22 7.61 11.63 -8.32
C PRO A 22 8.54 11.63 -9.54
N PRO A 23 9.63 10.84 -9.50
CA PRO A 23 10.46 10.63 -10.67
C PRO A 23 9.65 10.04 -11.84
N PRO A 24 10.03 10.31 -13.09
CA PRO A 24 9.31 9.86 -14.28
C PRO A 24 9.20 8.32 -14.38
N ASP A 25 10.17 7.60 -13.81
CA ASP A 25 10.20 6.13 -13.76
C ASP A 25 9.49 5.56 -12.51
N SER A 26 8.59 6.33 -11.91
CA SER A 26 7.82 5.86 -10.75
C SER A 26 7.04 4.60 -11.06
N PRO A 27 7.04 3.62 -10.14
CA PRO A 27 6.41 2.34 -10.37
C PRO A 27 4.90 2.47 -10.54
N SER A 28 4.35 1.62 -11.39
CA SER A 28 2.92 1.48 -11.58
C SER A 28 2.30 0.63 -10.45
N VAL A 29 1.12 1.03 -10.01
CA VAL A 29 0.39 0.34 -8.94
C VAL A 29 -0.98 -0.08 -9.44
N ARG A 30 -1.31 -1.36 -9.31
CA ARG A 30 -2.68 -1.82 -9.47
C ARG A 30 -3.37 -1.85 -8.12
N VAL A 31 -4.56 -1.26 -8.05
CA VAL A 31 -5.41 -1.29 -6.85
C VAL A 31 -6.66 -2.09 -7.18
N THR A 32 -6.87 -3.19 -6.46
CA THR A 32 -8.07 -4.02 -6.57
C THR A 32 -8.82 -4.00 -5.25
N LEU A 33 -10.00 -3.41 -5.26
CA LEU A 33 -10.89 -3.36 -4.10
C LEU A 33 -12.11 -4.24 -4.31
N SER A 34 -12.28 -5.26 -3.48
CA SER A 34 -13.42 -6.17 -3.55
C SER A 34 -14.61 -5.65 -2.73
N GLY A 35 -15.82 -6.07 -3.11
CA GLY A 35 -17.06 -5.75 -2.41
C GLY A 35 -17.73 -4.44 -2.87
N PRO A 36 -18.81 -4.01 -2.18
CA PRO A 36 -19.56 -2.82 -2.55
C PRO A 36 -18.69 -1.56 -2.60
N GLY A 37 -18.79 -0.78 -3.68
CA GLY A 37 -17.96 0.41 -3.90
C GLY A 37 -16.50 0.11 -4.28
N GLY A 38 -16.19 -1.15 -4.58
CA GLY A 38 -14.88 -1.57 -5.07
C GLY A 38 -14.73 -1.44 -6.58
N GLY A 39 -13.58 -1.86 -7.07
CA GLY A 39 -13.18 -1.83 -8.49
C GLY A 39 -11.72 -2.17 -8.67
N ASP A 40 -11.27 -2.06 -9.91
CA ASP A 40 -9.88 -2.27 -10.31
C ASP A 40 -9.36 -1.01 -11.00
N TRP A 41 -8.18 -0.53 -10.57
CA TRP A 41 -7.54 0.65 -11.14
C TRP A 41 -6.05 0.38 -11.36
N ASP A 42 -5.56 0.83 -12.50
CA ASP A 42 -4.13 0.98 -12.74
C ASP A 42 -3.76 2.46 -12.51
N VAL A 43 -2.81 2.68 -11.61
CA VAL A 43 -2.33 4.01 -11.20
C VAL A 43 -0.87 4.12 -11.57
N CYS A 44 -0.50 5.12 -12.35
CA CYS A 44 0.89 5.38 -12.71
C CYS A 44 1.12 6.89 -12.87
N VAL A 45 2.38 7.28 -12.88
CA VAL A 45 2.79 8.64 -13.18
C VAL A 45 3.43 8.66 -14.57
N SER A 46 3.03 9.61 -15.42
CA SER A 46 3.63 9.83 -16.73
C SER A 46 3.61 11.32 -17.03
N ASP A 47 4.75 11.84 -17.49
CA ASP A 47 4.91 13.26 -17.86
C ASP A 47 4.40 14.23 -16.78
N ASP A 48 4.79 13.98 -15.52
CA ASP A 48 4.36 14.74 -14.34
C ASP A 48 2.85 14.70 -14.03
N ALA A 49 2.09 13.84 -14.68
CA ALA A 49 0.68 13.63 -14.44
C ALA A 49 0.39 12.28 -13.78
N LEU A 50 -0.54 12.27 -12.84
CA LEU A 50 -1.08 11.03 -12.29
C LEU A 50 -2.15 10.50 -13.24
N ILE A 51 -1.93 9.30 -13.76
CA ILE A 51 -2.86 8.61 -14.66
C ILE A 51 -3.55 7.52 -13.86
N ILE A 52 -4.88 7.54 -13.84
CA ILE A 52 -5.71 6.54 -13.19
C ILE A 52 -6.66 5.96 -14.23
N ASN A 53 -6.49 4.68 -14.50
CA ASN A 53 -7.32 3.95 -15.45
C ASN A 53 -8.16 2.90 -14.72
N ARG A 54 -9.48 3.10 -14.70
CA ARG A 54 -10.40 2.07 -14.21
C ARG A 54 -10.49 0.92 -15.20
N ARG A 55 -10.38 -0.30 -14.70
CA ARG A 55 -10.47 -1.52 -15.51
C ARG A 55 -11.90 -2.04 -15.55
N GLU A 56 -12.31 -2.53 -16.71
CA GLU A 56 -13.59 -3.23 -16.84
C GLU A 56 -13.57 -4.57 -16.10
N PRO A 57 -14.65 -4.93 -15.38
CA PRO A 57 -14.76 -6.23 -14.73
C PRO A 57 -14.59 -7.38 -15.72
N GLY A 58 -13.66 -8.29 -15.44
CA GLY A 58 -13.40 -9.44 -16.31
C GLY A 58 -12.38 -9.23 -17.43
N ALA A 59 -11.81 -8.06 -17.57
CA ALA A 59 -10.69 -7.80 -18.48
C ALA A 59 -9.40 -8.46 -17.95
N HIS A 60 -9.37 -9.78 -17.92
CA HIS A 60 -8.18 -10.57 -17.58
C HIS A 60 -7.19 -10.68 -18.75
N GLY A 61 -7.14 -9.69 -19.61
CA GLY A 61 -6.28 -9.66 -20.78
C GLY A 61 -5.44 -8.39 -20.83
N ARG A 62 -4.26 -8.49 -21.38
CA ARG A 62 -3.36 -7.41 -21.72
C ARG A 62 -4.12 -6.34 -22.55
N SER A 63 -4.65 -5.34 -21.93
CA SER A 63 -5.34 -4.24 -22.62
C SER A 63 -4.82 -2.92 -22.07
N GLY A 64 -3.70 -2.47 -22.62
CA GLY A 64 -3.09 -1.18 -22.36
C GLY A 64 -1.59 -1.19 -22.62
N PRO A 65 -0.96 -0.04 -22.83
CA PRO A 65 0.47 0.09 -23.08
C PRO A 65 1.35 -0.32 -21.88
N HIS A 66 0.75 -0.61 -20.73
CA HIS A 66 1.49 -1.01 -19.54
C HIS A 66 1.35 -2.53 -19.35
N ALA A 67 2.50 -3.19 -19.38
CA ALA A 67 2.74 -4.54 -18.91
C ALA A 67 2.15 -4.77 -17.50
N ASP A 68 2.36 -5.95 -16.91
CA ASP A 68 1.97 -6.18 -15.51
C ASP A 68 2.47 -5.05 -14.60
N PRO A 69 1.66 -4.59 -13.63
CA PRO A 69 2.05 -3.51 -12.72
C PRO A 69 3.24 -3.93 -11.86
N ASP A 70 4.05 -2.96 -11.43
CA ASP A 70 5.19 -3.25 -10.54
C ASP A 70 4.73 -3.67 -9.15
N THR A 71 3.61 -3.11 -8.71
CA THR A 71 2.99 -3.41 -7.41
C THR A 71 1.49 -3.63 -7.55
N TRP A 72 0.96 -4.57 -6.78
CA TRP A 72 -0.48 -4.82 -6.71
C TRP A 72 -0.97 -4.78 -5.27
N LEU A 73 -1.86 -3.83 -4.97
CA LEU A 73 -2.58 -3.72 -3.70
C LEU A 73 -3.96 -4.35 -3.84
N ARG A 74 -4.28 -5.30 -2.98
CA ARG A 74 -5.60 -5.95 -2.94
C ARG A 74 -6.18 -5.91 -1.54
N GLN A 75 -7.42 -5.48 -1.45
CA GLN A 75 -8.13 -5.39 -0.17
C GLN A 75 -9.65 -5.35 -0.39
N SER A 76 -10.44 -5.43 0.68
CA SER A 76 -11.85 -5.08 0.59
C SER A 76 -12.02 -3.56 0.54
N ALA A 77 -13.03 -3.06 -0.16
CA ALA A 77 -13.35 -1.63 -0.15
C ALA A 77 -13.61 -1.11 1.28
N ALA A 78 -14.18 -1.95 2.15
CA ALA A 78 -14.43 -1.61 3.54
C ALA A 78 -13.13 -1.48 4.35
N ASP A 79 -12.15 -2.38 4.15
CA ASP A 79 -10.85 -2.29 4.80
C ASP A 79 -10.04 -1.10 4.27
N PHE A 80 -10.09 -0.84 2.96
CA PHE A 80 -9.48 0.33 2.34
C PHE A 80 -10.00 1.63 2.95
N LEU A 81 -11.31 1.77 3.09
CA LEU A 81 -11.92 2.94 3.72
C LEU A 81 -11.51 3.13 5.18
N ALA A 82 -11.22 2.04 5.90
CA ALA A 82 -10.76 2.12 7.28
C ALA A 82 -9.37 2.78 7.40
N LEU A 83 -8.55 2.78 6.34
CA LEU A 83 -7.26 3.48 6.33
C LEU A 83 -7.41 5.01 6.36
N PHE A 84 -8.54 5.54 5.87
CA PHE A 84 -8.80 6.97 5.72
C PHE A 84 -9.77 7.53 6.77
N ARG A 85 -10.39 6.68 7.58
CA ARG A 85 -11.42 7.10 8.54
C ARG A 85 -11.08 6.64 9.93
N ASP A 86 -11.13 7.59 10.87
CA ASP A 86 -11.10 7.23 12.27
C ASP A 86 -12.28 6.33 12.62
N GLY A 87 -11.97 5.23 13.26
CA GLY A 87 -12.93 4.28 13.77
C GLY A 87 -12.67 3.95 15.23
N PRO A 88 -13.63 3.33 15.91
CA PRO A 88 -13.50 3.02 17.33
C PRO A 88 -12.40 2.00 17.64
N ASP A 89 -11.97 1.25 16.63
CA ASP A 89 -11.03 0.15 16.79
C ASP A 89 -9.72 0.33 16.00
N LEU A 90 -9.71 1.24 15.04
CA LEU A 90 -8.55 1.57 14.21
C LEU A 90 -8.61 3.07 13.86
N PRO A 91 -7.62 3.87 14.27
CA PRO A 91 -7.49 5.25 13.83
C PRO A 91 -7.19 5.29 12.33
N ALA A 92 -7.45 6.42 11.68
CA ALA A 92 -7.07 6.60 10.29
C ALA A 92 -5.55 6.49 10.17
N LEU A 93 -5.09 5.52 9.36
CA LEU A 93 -3.64 5.31 9.11
C LEU A 93 -3.10 6.33 8.12
N LEU A 94 -3.97 6.90 7.31
CA LEU A 94 -3.70 7.92 6.31
C LEU A 94 -4.57 9.14 6.60
N PRO A 95 -4.18 10.00 7.56
CA PRO A 95 -4.95 11.19 7.87
C PRO A 95 -5.04 12.11 6.65
N PRO A 96 -6.07 12.97 6.58
CA PRO A 96 -6.32 13.83 5.41
C PRO A 96 -5.18 14.76 5.02
N ASN A 97 -4.24 15.00 5.93
CA ASN A 97 -3.04 15.80 5.73
C ASN A 97 -1.79 14.95 5.40
N THR A 98 -1.95 13.65 5.17
CA THR A 98 -0.86 12.81 4.69
C THR A 98 -0.41 13.34 3.33
N ASP A 99 0.89 13.57 3.18
CA ASP A 99 1.44 13.92 1.88
C ASP A 99 1.23 12.72 0.95
N VAL A 100 0.44 12.91 -0.09
CA VAL A 100 0.15 11.87 -1.07
C VAL A 100 1.44 11.36 -1.73
N MET A 101 2.47 12.19 -1.73
CA MET A 101 3.77 11.82 -2.24
C MET A 101 4.48 10.82 -1.33
N ASP A 102 4.21 10.80 -0.03
CA ASP A 102 4.69 9.75 0.86
C ASP A 102 4.03 8.39 0.56
N LEU A 103 2.86 8.39 -0.08
CA LEU A 103 2.14 7.18 -0.51
C LEU A 103 2.56 6.72 -1.92
N LEU A 104 2.81 7.66 -2.82
CA LEU A 104 3.11 7.39 -4.22
C LEU A 104 4.60 7.42 -4.51
N CYS A 105 5.38 8.12 -3.69
CA CYS A 105 6.79 8.33 -3.94
C CYS A 105 7.66 7.24 -3.40
N VAL A 106 8.12 6.62 -4.35
CA VAL A 106 9.38 5.93 -4.33
C VAL A 106 10.42 6.93 -4.81
N ASP A 107 11.31 7.41 -3.96
CA ASP A 107 12.49 8.14 -4.44
C ASP A 107 13.37 7.18 -5.26
N GLU A 108 14.32 7.73 -6.04
CA GLU A 108 15.18 6.91 -6.93
C GLU A 108 15.82 5.72 -6.20
N SER A 109 16.23 5.90 -4.95
CA SER A 109 16.86 4.83 -4.14
C SER A 109 15.90 3.67 -3.84
N LYS A 110 14.59 3.92 -3.85
CA LYS A 110 13.54 2.93 -3.60
C LYS A 110 13.07 2.24 -4.87
N ILE A 111 13.19 2.90 -6.03
CA ILE A 111 12.85 2.28 -7.32
C ILE A 111 13.71 1.02 -7.51
N ASP A 112 15.00 1.12 -7.24
CA ASP A 112 15.90 -0.03 -7.34
C ASP A 112 15.55 -1.14 -6.34
N LEU A 113 15.20 -0.78 -5.10
CA LEU A 113 14.74 -1.75 -4.10
C LEU A 113 13.43 -2.42 -4.54
N LEU A 114 12.48 -1.65 -5.04
CA LEU A 114 11.19 -2.16 -5.50
C LEU A 114 11.35 -3.10 -6.69
N ALA A 115 12.25 -2.78 -7.64
CA ALA A 115 12.54 -3.61 -8.81
C ALA A 115 13.09 -5.01 -8.43
N HIS A 116 13.68 -5.15 -7.24
CA HIS A 116 14.20 -6.42 -6.72
C HIS A 116 13.20 -7.18 -5.82
N LEU A 117 12.05 -6.56 -5.49
CA LEU A 117 11.00 -7.23 -4.73
C LEU A 117 10.25 -8.21 -5.62
N ASP A 118 10.16 -9.46 -5.18
CA ASP A 118 9.39 -10.48 -5.90
C ASP A 118 8.66 -11.38 -4.91
N GLY A 119 7.36 -11.25 -4.82
CA GLY A 119 6.53 -12.05 -3.95
C GLY A 119 5.28 -11.33 -3.48
N ARG A 120 4.58 -11.95 -2.54
CA ARG A 120 3.32 -11.46 -1.99
C ARG A 120 3.32 -11.49 -0.48
N ILE A 121 2.89 -10.41 0.15
CA ILE A 121 2.75 -10.27 1.59
C ILE A 121 1.29 -9.97 1.91
N ALA A 122 0.74 -10.71 2.87
CA ALA A 122 -0.52 -10.37 3.50
C ALA A 122 -0.25 -9.65 4.83
N VAL A 123 -0.92 -8.55 5.06
CA VAL A 123 -0.93 -7.84 6.36
C VAL A 123 -2.29 -8.03 6.99
N GLU A 124 -2.33 -8.46 8.24
CA GLU A 124 -3.54 -8.67 9.03
C GLU A 124 -3.46 -7.81 10.30
N ILE A 125 -4.37 -6.84 10.44
CA ILE A 125 -4.48 -6.01 11.62
C ILE A 125 -5.63 -6.53 12.46
N HIS A 126 -5.38 -6.88 13.72
CA HIS A 126 -6.34 -7.44 14.63
C HIS A 126 -6.87 -6.37 15.60
N GLY A 127 -8.13 -6.03 15.47
CA GLY A 127 -8.83 -5.08 16.34
C GLY A 127 -9.61 -5.75 17.46
N ARG A 128 -10.34 -4.93 18.24
CA ARG A 128 -11.25 -5.39 19.28
C ARG A 128 -12.41 -6.19 18.70
N ARG A 129 -13.07 -7.02 19.52
CA ARG A 129 -14.26 -7.82 19.14
C ARG A 129 -14.02 -8.73 17.93
N ARG A 130 -12.77 -9.23 17.76
CA ARG A 130 -12.36 -10.11 16.65
C ARG A 130 -12.47 -9.46 15.27
N ARG A 131 -12.52 -8.15 15.17
CA ARG A 131 -12.43 -7.45 13.90
C ARG A 131 -11.03 -7.64 13.32
N ARG A 132 -10.97 -7.84 12.01
CA ARG A 132 -9.72 -7.98 11.27
C ARG A 132 -9.80 -7.16 10.00
N TRP A 133 -8.75 -6.42 9.73
CA TRP A 133 -8.51 -5.75 8.45
C TRP A 133 -7.40 -6.47 7.73
N THR A 134 -7.50 -6.58 6.42
CA THR A 134 -6.53 -7.27 5.59
C THR A 134 -6.06 -6.37 4.46
N LEU A 135 -4.77 -6.46 4.17
CA LEU A 135 -4.13 -5.80 3.04
C LEU A 135 -3.19 -6.81 2.39
N ASP A 136 -3.29 -6.96 1.09
CA ASP A 136 -2.49 -7.88 0.30
C ASP A 136 -1.63 -7.05 -0.66
N LEU A 137 -0.32 -7.15 -0.53
CA LEU A 137 0.67 -6.48 -1.35
C LEU A 137 1.42 -7.51 -2.19
N ALA A 138 1.48 -7.30 -3.49
CA ALA A 138 2.21 -8.15 -4.42
C ALA A 138 3.22 -7.33 -5.21
N PHE A 139 4.40 -7.88 -5.40
CA PHE A 139 5.55 -7.26 -6.05
C PHE A 139 6.13 -8.23 -7.07
N GLY A 140 6.52 -7.72 -8.22
CA GLY A 140 7.18 -8.49 -9.26
C GLY A 140 6.36 -9.66 -9.83
N PRO A 141 6.93 -10.41 -10.76
CA PRO A 141 6.19 -11.44 -11.51
C PRO A 141 5.65 -12.59 -10.66
N SER A 142 6.35 -12.99 -9.59
CA SER A 142 5.88 -14.08 -8.72
C SER A 142 4.75 -13.63 -7.80
N GLY A 143 4.77 -12.36 -7.35
CA GLY A 143 3.71 -11.78 -6.53
C GLY A 143 2.39 -11.64 -7.29
N MET A 144 2.46 -11.37 -8.60
CA MET A 144 1.29 -11.20 -9.47
C MET A 144 0.57 -12.53 -9.76
N ARG A 145 1.22 -13.67 -9.57
CA ARG A 145 0.61 -14.99 -9.78
C ARG A 145 -0.42 -15.30 -8.70
N ALA A 146 -1.46 -16.02 -9.06
CA ALA A 146 -2.40 -16.56 -8.10
C ALA A 146 -1.70 -17.55 -7.15
N GLY A 147 -1.97 -17.44 -5.85
CA GLY A 147 -1.35 -18.32 -4.87
C GLY A 147 -1.47 -17.79 -3.44
N ARG A 148 -0.87 -18.50 -2.50
CA ARG A 148 -0.76 -18.05 -1.11
C ARG A 148 0.33 -16.97 -1.00
N PRO A 149 0.18 -16.01 -0.08
CA PRO A 149 1.25 -15.06 0.22
C PRO A 149 2.52 -15.81 0.68
N ARG A 150 3.68 -15.31 0.31
CA ARG A 150 4.98 -15.84 0.76
C ARG A 150 5.22 -15.49 2.23
N ALA A 151 4.66 -14.37 2.67
CA ALA A 151 4.71 -13.98 4.07
C ALA A 151 3.36 -13.41 4.53
N THR A 152 3.07 -13.57 5.82
CA THR A 152 1.95 -12.91 6.50
C THR A 152 2.50 -12.15 7.70
N VAL A 153 2.16 -10.87 7.78
CA VAL A 153 2.48 -9.99 8.92
C VAL A 153 1.21 -9.79 9.72
N ARG A 154 1.25 -10.08 11.01
CA ARG A 154 0.13 -9.87 11.92
C ARG A 154 0.50 -8.87 13.01
N GLU A 155 -0.41 -7.95 13.27
CA GLU A 155 -0.28 -6.95 14.32
C GLU A 155 -1.62 -6.63 14.96
N ASP A 156 -1.61 -6.05 16.14
CA ASP A 156 -2.83 -5.49 16.73
C ASP A 156 -3.02 -4.01 16.32
N SER A 157 -4.25 -3.51 16.45
CA SER A 157 -4.60 -2.14 16.08
C SER A 157 -3.81 -1.07 16.83
N ARG A 158 -3.38 -1.34 18.06
CA ARG A 158 -2.54 -0.43 18.84
C ARG A 158 -1.12 -0.35 18.26
N THR A 159 -0.54 -1.49 17.92
CA THR A 159 0.77 -1.55 17.24
C THR A 159 0.72 -0.81 15.90
N CYS A 160 -0.36 -1.02 15.14
CA CYS A 160 -0.58 -0.32 13.87
C CYS A 160 -0.68 1.20 14.07
N GLU A 161 -1.40 1.67 15.09
CA GLU A 161 -1.48 3.09 15.46
C GLU A 161 -0.11 3.68 15.82
N GLU A 162 0.64 2.98 16.67
CA GLU A 162 1.97 3.45 17.11
C GLU A 162 2.99 3.47 15.95
N LEU A 163 2.89 2.56 14.99
CA LEU A 163 3.68 2.57 13.76
C LEU A 163 3.29 3.75 12.85
N SER A 164 1.99 3.98 12.64
CA SER A 164 1.50 5.02 11.74
C SER A 164 1.80 6.43 12.24
N ASN A 165 1.78 6.65 13.56
CA ASN A 165 2.10 7.95 14.15
C ASN A 165 3.60 8.14 14.47
N GLY A 166 4.44 7.14 14.14
CA GLY A 166 5.89 7.19 14.31
C GLY A 166 6.39 7.03 15.75
N THR A 167 5.51 6.71 16.74
CA THR A 167 5.92 6.46 18.12
C THR A 167 6.59 5.10 18.32
N LEU A 168 6.43 4.21 17.36
CA LEU A 168 7.08 2.90 17.29
C LEU A 168 7.70 2.73 15.91
N ALA A 169 8.97 2.36 15.84
CA ALA A 169 9.60 2.02 14.57
C ALA A 169 9.37 0.54 14.23
N VAL A 170 9.33 0.22 12.92
CA VAL A 170 9.00 -1.14 12.44
C VAL A 170 9.99 -2.18 12.93
N LEU A 171 11.31 -1.91 12.86
CA LEU A 171 12.33 -2.86 13.29
C LEU A 171 12.26 -3.17 14.80
N PRO A 172 12.18 -2.19 15.71
CA PRO A 172 11.89 -2.44 17.12
C PRO A 172 10.60 -3.24 17.36
N ALA A 173 9.52 -2.94 16.65
CA ALA A 173 8.26 -3.69 16.77
C ALA A 173 8.42 -5.17 16.38
N LEU A 174 9.18 -5.44 15.32
CA LEU A 174 9.50 -6.78 14.88
C LEU A 174 10.35 -7.54 15.91
N LEU A 175 11.41 -6.91 16.43
CA LEU A 175 12.28 -7.51 17.44
C LEU A 175 11.56 -7.77 18.77
N ALA A 176 10.63 -6.91 19.15
CA ALA A 176 9.78 -7.07 20.32
C ALA A 176 8.64 -8.09 20.15
N GLY A 177 8.49 -8.68 18.95
CA GLY A 177 7.43 -9.63 18.64
C GLY A 177 6.02 -9.03 18.54
N ARG A 178 5.92 -7.71 18.46
CA ARG A 178 4.67 -6.98 18.24
C ARG A 178 4.18 -7.12 16.80
N LEU A 179 5.10 -7.27 15.86
CA LEU A 179 4.84 -7.73 14.50
C LEU A 179 5.17 -9.21 14.42
N GLN A 180 4.17 -10.04 14.20
CA GLN A 180 4.33 -11.47 14.02
C GLN A 180 4.47 -11.77 12.52
N VAL A 181 5.61 -12.36 12.14
CA VAL A 181 5.89 -12.71 10.74
C VAL A 181 5.87 -14.22 10.58
N GLU A 182 4.99 -14.67 9.70
CA GLU A 182 4.92 -16.07 9.26
C GLU A 182 5.36 -16.15 7.79
N GLY A 183 6.21 -17.15 7.45
CA GLY A 183 6.73 -17.37 6.11
C GLY A 183 8.02 -16.62 5.83
N ASP A 184 8.16 -16.01 4.68
CA ASP A 184 9.40 -15.40 4.17
C ASP A 184 9.75 -14.08 4.87
N ARG A 185 10.56 -14.18 5.92
CA ARG A 185 11.06 -13.01 6.68
C ARG A 185 11.95 -12.10 5.85
N SER A 186 12.67 -12.64 4.86
CA SER A 186 13.55 -11.84 4.02
C SER A 186 12.75 -10.86 3.18
N LEU A 187 11.65 -11.33 2.56
CA LEU A 187 10.74 -10.48 1.81
C LEU A 187 10.13 -9.38 2.69
N VAL A 188 9.71 -9.72 3.92
CA VAL A 188 9.18 -8.73 4.87
C VAL A 188 10.23 -7.67 5.20
N MET A 189 11.49 -8.07 5.46
CA MET A 189 12.57 -7.13 5.76
C MET A 189 12.88 -6.20 4.58
N GLN A 190 12.82 -6.69 3.34
CA GLN A 190 12.99 -5.85 2.15
C GLN A 190 11.88 -4.79 2.05
N VAL A 191 10.62 -5.18 2.29
CA VAL A 191 9.49 -4.22 2.32
C VAL A 191 9.62 -3.23 3.48
N VAL A 192 10.05 -3.68 4.66
CA VAL A 192 10.34 -2.79 5.81
C VAL A 192 11.40 -1.75 5.45
N MET A 193 12.47 -2.13 4.76
CA MET A 193 13.49 -1.18 4.29
C MET A 193 12.93 -0.19 3.29
N LEU A 194 12.07 -0.64 2.38
CA LEU A 194 11.40 0.23 1.41
C LEU A 194 10.51 1.28 2.11
N VAL A 195 9.68 0.85 3.06
CA VAL A 195 8.76 1.72 3.82
C VAL A 195 9.52 2.56 4.86
N GLY A 196 10.48 1.97 5.56
CA GLY A 196 11.25 2.64 6.62
C GLY A 196 12.09 3.81 6.12
N ALA A 197 12.62 3.71 4.90
CA ALA A 197 13.30 4.82 4.25
C ALA A 197 12.35 6.00 3.93
N ALA A 198 11.03 5.77 3.84
CA ALA A 198 10.03 6.84 3.65
C ALA A 198 9.82 7.69 4.91
N HIS A 199 9.97 7.11 6.10
CA HIS A 199 9.76 7.78 7.38
C HIS A 199 11.05 8.29 8.02
N GLY A 200 12.22 7.88 7.53
CA GLY A 200 13.54 8.21 8.10
C GLY A 200 13.96 9.68 7.97
N SER A 201 13.32 10.47 7.11
CA SER A 201 13.60 11.91 6.99
C SER A 201 12.98 12.77 8.10
N ARG A 202 12.19 12.19 9.01
CA ARG A 202 11.61 12.92 10.15
C ARG A 202 12.24 12.56 11.51
N LEU A 203 13.26 11.70 11.54
CA LEU A 203 13.90 11.22 12.78
C LEU A 203 15.38 11.64 12.93
N LEU A 204 15.82 12.68 12.19
CA LEU A 204 17.11 13.35 12.43
C LEU A 204 16.88 14.82 12.81
#